data_9bfe927e868419aab2eee3237a570676
#
_entry.id   9bfe927e868419aab2eee3237a570676
#
_cell.length_a   1.000
_cell.length_b   1.000
_cell.length_c   1.000
_cell.angle_alpha   90.00
_cell.angle_beta   90.00
_cell.angle_gamma   90.00
#
_symmetry.space_group_name_H-M   'P 1'
#
loop_
_entity.id
_entity.type
_entity.pdbx_description
1 polymer ?
#
loop_
_entity_poly.entity_id
_entity_poly.type
_entity_poly.pdbx_seq_one_letter_code
_entity_poly.pdbx_strand_id
1 'polypeptide(L)'
;MAALEPRLRTVAVVLAGGVGQRVGLNTPKQLIKVAGRTIMEHTLSVFDAAPEIDEIVVLMTPGFTADVERLVARNGFRKVSKVLEGGATRPETTWRALQALGTRECDVLLHDAVRPLLEPRIITECVEALKVYSAVDVAIPSSDTIVVAAPGPRGEIVRDVPDRSRLRRGQTPQCFRLSVVREAYERAFADPDFDRQPPTDDCGVVLRYLPDVPIYIVPGSEHNMKVTHPVDVFIADKLFQLAAGAAPHHSAFAHRQALQGRTVVVFGGSYGIGAEVVELAGRHGAQVFPFSRSLNGVRVEDPQAVGDALDLAAKETGRIDYVVNTAGVLHMGDLGEANDATVAETVGVNYLGPVNIARAALPHLRETRGHLLLYTSSSYTRGRAGYSLYSSSKAAVVNLTQALADEWAEDGVRVNCVNPERTSTPMRVRAFGEEPAHTLLSPRAVAETSLDVLISDITGHVIDVRVDAG
;
A
#
# COMPACT_ATOMS: atom_id res chain seq x y z
N MET A 1 -43.49 -8.47 11.48
CA MET A 1 -42.34 -8.33 10.59
C MET A 1 -42.35 -6.88 10.12
N ALA A 2 -41.50 -6.01 10.71
CA ALA A 2 -41.28 -4.68 10.17
C ALA A 2 -40.60 -4.83 8.78
N ALA A 3 -41.20 -4.25 7.74
CA ALA A 3 -40.58 -4.22 6.45
C ALA A 3 -39.21 -3.50 6.62
N LEU A 4 -38.13 -4.19 6.27
CA LEU A 4 -36.80 -3.57 6.18
C LEU A 4 -36.93 -2.45 5.15
N GLU A 5 -36.82 -1.20 5.58
CA GLU A 5 -36.70 -0.09 4.63
C GLU A 5 -35.54 -0.39 3.68
N PRO A 6 -35.72 -0.19 2.37
CA PRO A 6 -34.64 -0.46 1.42
C PRO A 6 -33.43 0.42 1.78
N ARG A 7 -32.27 -0.20 1.92
CA ARG A 7 -30.99 0.50 2.13
C ARG A 7 -30.85 1.65 1.12
N LEU A 8 -30.51 2.83 1.58
CA LEU A 8 -30.17 3.93 0.68
C LEU A 8 -28.89 3.60 -0.10
N ARG A 9 -28.81 4.09 -1.33
CA ARG A 9 -27.59 4.04 -2.12
C ARG A 9 -26.50 4.84 -1.41
N THR A 10 -25.30 4.29 -1.31
CA THR A 10 -24.14 4.94 -0.70
C THR A 10 -23.11 5.31 -1.77
N VAL A 11 -22.80 6.58 -1.88
CA VAL A 11 -21.89 7.11 -2.90
C VAL A 11 -20.64 7.68 -2.24
N ALA A 12 -19.49 7.17 -2.60
CA ALA A 12 -18.21 7.77 -2.24
C ALA A 12 -17.84 8.86 -3.27
N VAL A 13 -17.54 10.05 -2.78
CA VAL A 13 -17.05 11.17 -3.58
C VAL A 13 -15.60 11.43 -3.25
N VAL A 14 -14.71 11.13 -4.19
CA VAL A 14 -13.27 11.31 -4.03
C VAL A 14 -12.87 12.70 -4.54
N LEU A 15 -12.52 13.58 -3.59
CA LEU A 15 -12.19 14.99 -3.85
C LEU A 15 -10.69 15.12 -4.16
N ALA A 16 -10.37 15.40 -5.42
CA ALA A 16 -9.02 15.50 -5.97
C ALA A 16 -8.76 16.83 -6.71
N GLY A 17 -9.57 17.87 -6.47
CA GLY A 17 -9.52 19.17 -7.17
C GLY A 17 -8.33 20.07 -6.81
N GLY A 18 -7.55 19.74 -5.79
CA GLY A 18 -6.43 20.58 -5.35
C GLY A 18 -5.20 20.48 -6.26
N VAL A 19 -4.69 21.62 -6.73
CA VAL A 19 -3.57 21.74 -7.70
C VAL A 19 -2.18 21.40 -7.10
N GLY A 20 -2.09 21.05 -5.80
CA GLY A 20 -0.86 20.55 -5.18
C GLY A 20 0.38 21.44 -5.22
N GLN A 21 0.23 22.76 -5.36
CA GLN A 21 1.34 23.74 -5.49
C GLN A 21 2.45 23.61 -4.43
N ARG A 22 2.17 22.98 -3.29
CA ARG A 22 3.11 22.82 -2.17
C ARG A 22 4.10 21.65 -2.34
N VAL A 23 3.91 20.76 -3.31
CA VAL A 23 4.79 19.59 -3.53
C VAL A 23 5.85 19.87 -4.60
N GLY A 24 5.75 21.00 -5.33
CA GLY A 24 6.79 21.46 -6.28
C GLY A 24 6.93 20.62 -7.55
N LEU A 25 5.99 19.71 -7.83
CA LEU A 25 5.97 18.88 -9.03
C LEU A 25 4.92 19.41 -10.03
N ASN A 26 5.21 19.29 -11.33
CA ASN A 26 4.28 19.65 -12.41
C ASN A 26 3.09 18.69 -12.55
N THR A 27 3.00 17.69 -11.67
CA THR A 27 1.96 16.65 -11.65
C THR A 27 1.10 16.81 -10.38
N PRO A 28 -0.24 16.69 -10.47
CA PRO A 28 -1.11 16.68 -9.31
C PRO A 28 -0.65 15.64 -8.29
N LYS A 29 -0.59 16.02 -7.01
CA LYS A 29 -0.09 15.16 -5.93
C LYS A 29 -0.85 13.82 -5.80
N GLN A 30 -2.11 13.78 -6.24
CA GLN A 30 -2.94 12.59 -6.26
C GLN A 30 -2.42 11.50 -7.23
N LEU A 31 -1.62 11.91 -8.22
CA LEU A 31 -1.00 11.01 -9.20
C LEU A 31 0.46 10.67 -8.86
N ILE A 32 0.98 11.15 -7.73
CA ILE A 32 2.29 10.73 -7.21
C ILE A 32 2.19 9.28 -6.76
N LYS A 33 3.21 8.49 -7.06
CA LYS A 33 3.30 7.11 -6.61
C LYS A 33 3.80 7.00 -5.18
N VAL A 34 3.19 6.10 -4.44
CA VAL A 34 3.54 5.67 -3.08
C VAL A 34 3.39 4.15 -3.07
N ALA A 35 4.37 3.43 -2.60
CA ALA A 35 4.36 1.96 -2.61
C ALA A 35 3.93 1.35 -3.97
N GLY A 36 4.51 1.86 -5.07
CA GLY A 36 4.30 1.34 -6.44
C GLY A 36 2.99 1.74 -7.12
N ARG A 37 2.04 2.39 -6.42
CA ARG A 37 0.74 2.83 -6.95
C ARG A 37 0.52 4.31 -6.68
N THR A 38 -0.26 4.97 -7.53
CA THR A 38 -0.61 6.38 -7.25
C THR A 38 -1.46 6.50 -5.99
N ILE A 39 -1.36 7.65 -5.34
CA ILE A 39 -2.22 8.00 -4.18
C ILE A 39 -3.71 7.79 -4.52
N MET A 40 -4.12 8.18 -5.74
CA MET A 40 -5.48 7.98 -6.26
C MET A 40 -5.85 6.48 -6.35
N GLU A 41 -4.95 5.63 -6.87
CA GLU A 41 -5.18 4.18 -6.96
C GLU A 41 -5.42 3.55 -5.60
N HIS A 42 -4.61 3.93 -4.61
CA HIS A 42 -4.81 3.45 -3.23
C HIS A 42 -6.18 3.85 -2.70
N THR A 43 -6.55 5.13 -2.82
CA THR A 43 -7.84 5.64 -2.33
C THR A 43 -9.01 4.96 -3.03
N LEU A 44 -8.99 4.87 -4.37
CA LEU A 44 -10.07 4.23 -5.13
C LEU A 44 -10.18 2.74 -4.80
N SER A 45 -9.06 2.04 -4.61
CA SER A 45 -9.03 0.62 -4.27
C SER A 45 -9.79 0.31 -2.97
N VAL A 46 -9.65 1.17 -1.94
CA VAL A 46 -10.34 0.99 -0.66
C VAL A 46 -11.86 1.11 -0.83
N PHE A 47 -12.32 2.14 -1.57
CA PHE A 47 -13.75 2.34 -1.80
C PHE A 47 -14.35 1.33 -2.76
N ASP A 48 -13.62 0.91 -3.80
CA ASP A 48 -14.10 -0.11 -4.76
C ASP A 48 -14.26 -1.48 -4.10
N ALA A 49 -13.39 -1.81 -3.15
CA ALA A 49 -13.46 -3.06 -2.38
C ALA A 49 -14.53 -3.03 -1.27
N ALA A 50 -14.95 -1.86 -0.77
CA ALA A 50 -15.89 -1.74 0.35
C ALA A 50 -17.31 -2.18 -0.05
N PRO A 51 -17.91 -3.21 0.59
CA PRO A 51 -19.24 -3.70 0.23
C PRO A 51 -20.37 -2.68 0.49
N GLU A 52 -20.13 -1.72 1.37
CA GLU A 52 -21.06 -0.66 1.70
C GLU A 52 -21.23 0.38 0.58
N ILE A 53 -20.25 0.51 -0.28
CA ILE A 53 -20.21 1.52 -1.35
C ILE A 53 -20.83 0.96 -2.62
N ASP A 54 -21.82 1.65 -3.16
CA ASP A 54 -22.51 1.28 -4.39
C ASP A 54 -21.91 2.00 -5.62
N GLU A 55 -21.40 3.22 -5.45
CA GLU A 55 -20.91 4.07 -6.52
C GLU A 55 -19.75 4.95 -6.05
N ILE A 56 -18.84 5.28 -6.95
CA ILE A 56 -17.74 6.22 -6.72
C ILE A 56 -17.80 7.32 -7.78
N VAL A 57 -17.73 8.57 -7.34
CA VAL A 57 -17.61 9.76 -8.21
C VAL A 57 -16.29 10.46 -7.88
N VAL A 58 -15.48 10.72 -8.88
CA VAL A 58 -14.18 11.39 -8.71
C VAL A 58 -14.26 12.82 -9.23
N LEU A 59 -13.84 13.79 -8.41
CA LEU A 59 -13.67 15.21 -8.78
C LEU A 59 -12.18 15.50 -8.89
N MET A 60 -11.64 15.52 -10.12
CA MET A 60 -10.20 15.68 -10.38
C MET A 60 -9.85 17.13 -10.74
N THR A 61 -8.61 17.52 -10.51
CA THR A 61 -8.02 18.77 -11.01
C THR A 61 -8.30 18.91 -12.51
N PRO A 62 -8.78 20.08 -12.99
CA PRO A 62 -9.01 20.31 -14.41
C PRO A 62 -7.80 19.93 -15.28
N GLY A 63 -8.06 19.29 -16.41
CA GLY A 63 -7.04 18.82 -17.37
C GLY A 63 -6.43 17.45 -17.06
N PHE A 64 -6.79 16.79 -15.95
CA PHE A 64 -6.26 15.47 -15.57
C PHE A 64 -7.33 14.38 -15.43
N THR A 65 -8.54 14.62 -15.88
CA THR A 65 -9.63 13.63 -15.85
C THR A 65 -9.31 12.41 -16.69
N ALA A 66 -8.73 12.59 -17.88
CA ALA A 66 -8.34 11.49 -18.76
C ALA A 66 -7.26 10.57 -18.15
N ASP A 67 -6.36 11.10 -17.31
CA ASP A 67 -5.39 10.29 -16.57
C ASP A 67 -6.07 9.37 -15.57
N VAL A 68 -7.08 9.90 -14.85
CA VAL A 68 -7.86 9.11 -13.90
C VAL A 68 -8.73 8.09 -14.62
N GLU A 69 -9.35 8.41 -15.75
CA GLU A 69 -10.14 7.45 -16.54
C GLU A 69 -9.28 6.27 -17.02
N ARG A 70 -8.06 6.56 -17.51
CA ARG A 70 -7.09 5.50 -17.87
C ARG A 70 -6.69 4.64 -16.66
N LEU A 71 -6.47 5.27 -15.50
CA LEU A 71 -6.15 4.60 -14.26
C LEU A 71 -7.31 3.69 -13.81
N VAL A 72 -8.55 4.16 -13.87
CA VAL A 72 -9.77 3.39 -13.55
C VAL A 72 -9.89 2.17 -14.46
N ALA A 73 -9.74 2.36 -15.77
CA ALA A 73 -9.84 1.29 -16.75
C ALA A 73 -8.73 0.22 -16.55
N ARG A 74 -7.48 0.66 -16.33
CA ARG A 74 -6.33 -0.23 -16.10
C ARG A 74 -6.49 -1.10 -14.85
N ASN A 75 -7.00 -0.53 -13.75
CA ASN A 75 -7.17 -1.22 -12.47
C ASN A 75 -8.50 -1.97 -12.36
N GLY A 76 -9.42 -1.78 -13.32
CA GLY A 76 -10.72 -2.45 -13.33
C GLY A 76 -11.65 -2.01 -12.18
N PHE A 77 -11.56 -0.76 -11.72
CA PHE A 77 -12.44 -0.23 -10.68
C PHE A 77 -13.88 -0.13 -11.18
N ARG A 78 -14.76 -1.00 -10.68
CA ARG A 78 -16.11 -1.21 -11.20
C ARG A 78 -17.14 -0.21 -10.69
N LYS A 79 -16.89 0.37 -9.51
CA LYS A 79 -17.82 1.29 -8.86
C LYS A 79 -17.63 2.74 -9.30
N VAL A 80 -16.52 3.07 -9.98
CA VAL A 80 -16.29 4.41 -10.51
C VAL A 80 -17.21 4.66 -11.70
N SER A 81 -18.25 5.49 -11.47
CA SER A 81 -19.26 5.80 -12.48
C SER A 81 -18.97 7.10 -13.22
N LYS A 82 -18.30 8.06 -12.58
CA LYS A 82 -18.04 9.40 -13.13
C LYS A 82 -16.66 9.89 -12.70
N VAL A 83 -15.95 10.50 -13.64
CA VAL A 83 -14.73 11.30 -13.39
C VAL A 83 -15.04 12.70 -13.93
N LEU A 84 -15.05 13.69 -13.05
CA LEU A 84 -15.47 15.06 -13.36
C LEU A 84 -14.38 16.05 -12.96
N GLU A 85 -14.41 17.25 -13.55
CA GLU A 85 -13.52 18.32 -13.14
C GLU A 85 -14.00 18.96 -11.82
N GLY A 86 -13.08 19.11 -10.87
CA GLY A 86 -13.28 19.87 -9.65
C GLY A 86 -13.43 21.36 -9.90
N GLY A 87 -13.85 22.11 -8.89
CA GLY A 87 -13.91 23.56 -8.90
C GLY A 87 -12.58 24.22 -8.55
N ALA A 88 -12.53 25.53 -8.57
CA ALA A 88 -11.35 26.31 -8.15
C ALA A 88 -11.07 26.21 -6.64
N THR A 89 -12.12 25.98 -5.85
CA THR A 89 -12.06 25.84 -4.40
C THR A 89 -12.60 24.47 -3.95
N ARG A 90 -12.33 24.09 -2.68
CA ARG A 90 -12.91 22.87 -2.10
C ARG A 90 -14.43 22.94 -2.04
N PRO A 91 -15.08 24.02 -1.56
CA PRO A 91 -16.54 24.15 -1.59
C PRO A 91 -17.13 24.01 -3.00
N GLU A 92 -16.54 24.64 -4.01
CA GLU A 92 -16.99 24.48 -5.39
C GLU A 92 -16.86 23.05 -5.89
N THR A 93 -15.77 22.37 -5.53
CA THR A 93 -15.55 20.96 -5.90
C THR A 93 -16.62 20.07 -5.28
N THR A 94 -16.92 20.26 -3.99
CA THR A 94 -18.00 19.54 -3.31
C THR A 94 -19.35 19.84 -3.97
N TRP A 95 -19.64 21.11 -4.26
CA TRP A 95 -20.90 21.49 -4.90
C TRP A 95 -21.10 20.83 -6.26
N ARG A 96 -20.07 20.80 -7.10
CA ARG A 96 -20.13 20.08 -8.40
C ARG A 96 -20.44 18.61 -8.21
N ALA A 97 -19.84 17.97 -7.19
CA ALA A 97 -20.16 16.58 -6.86
C ALA A 97 -21.64 16.42 -6.49
N LEU A 98 -22.16 17.26 -5.58
CA LEU A 98 -23.56 17.21 -5.15
C LEU A 98 -24.54 17.42 -6.31
N GLN A 99 -24.22 18.32 -7.26
CA GLN A 99 -24.99 18.50 -8.48
C GLN A 99 -24.98 17.23 -9.36
N ALA A 100 -23.82 16.58 -9.51
CA ALA A 100 -23.67 15.38 -10.33
C ALA A 100 -24.41 14.15 -9.76
N LEU A 101 -24.68 14.12 -8.44
CA LEU A 101 -25.45 13.06 -7.78
C LEU A 101 -26.96 13.16 -8.04
N GLY A 102 -27.46 14.30 -8.52
CA GLY A 102 -28.89 14.53 -8.76
C GLY A 102 -29.66 14.79 -7.45
N THR A 103 -30.95 14.54 -7.45
CA THR A 103 -31.86 14.88 -6.33
C THR A 103 -32.36 13.64 -5.57
N ARG A 104 -32.08 12.44 -6.08
CA ARG A 104 -32.49 11.20 -5.40
C ARG A 104 -31.67 11.00 -4.13
N GLU A 105 -32.37 10.83 -3.00
CA GLU A 105 -31.72 10.67 -1.69
C GLU A 105 -30.71 9.49 -1.69
N CYS A 106 -29.56 9.75 -1.10
CA CYS A 106 -28.50 8.77 -0.91
C CYS A 106 -27.58 9.19 0.25
N ASP A 107 -26.77 8.27 0.72
CA ASP A 107 -25.66 8.55 1.62
C ASP A 107 -24.44 8.98 0.80
N VAL A 108 -23.80 10.07 1.20
CA VAL A 108 -22.64 10.65 0.52
C VAL A 108 -21.45 10.65 1.47
N LEU A 109 -20.35 10.03 1.05
CA LEU A 109 -19.07 10.03 1.77
C LEU A 109 -18.07 10.91 1.00
N LEU A 110 -17.81 12.11 1.50
CA LEU A 110 -16.85 13.06 0.91
C LEU A 110 -15.44 12.76 1.45
N HIS A 111 -14.52 12.32 0.57
CA HIS A 111 -13.20 11.92 0.98
C HIS A 111 -12.09 12.63 0.20
N ASP A 112 -11.09 13.13 0.92
CA ASP A 112 -9.90 13.72 0.29
C ASP A 112 -9.07 12.60 -0.41
N ALA A 113 -8.91 12.68 -1.72
CA ALA A 113 -8.10 11.73 -2.50
C ALA A 113 -6.68 11.50 -1.96
N VAL A 114 -6.16 12.48 -1.21
CA VAL A 114 -4.82 12.46 -0.62
C VAL A 114 -4.75 11.89 0.78
N ARG A 115 -5.73 11.07 1.17
CA ARG A 115 -5.70 10.22 2.38
C ARG A 115 -5.78 8.74 1.98
N PRO A 116 -4.71 8.21 1.38
CA PRO A 116 -4.74 6.88 0.76
C PRO A 116 -4.74 5.72 1.77
N LEU A 117 -4.51 5.98 3.04
CA LEU A 117 -4.43 4.98 4.12
C LEU A 117 -5.73 4.90 4.93
N LEU A 118 -6.88 5.12 4.27
CA LEU A 118 -8.18 4.93 4.87
C LEU A 118 -8.41 3.46 5.22
N GLU A 119 -8.76 3.19 6.47
CA GLU A 119 -9.08 1.84 6.93
C GLU A 119 -10.53 1.46 6.56
N PRO A 120 -10.80 0.25 6.02
CA PRO A 120 -12.16 -0.21 5.68
C PRO A 120 -13.15 -0.09 6.84
N ARG A 121 -12.70 -0.34 8.09
CA ARG A 121 -13.50 -0.17 9.31
C ARG A 121 -14.17 1.20 9.38
N ILE A 122 -13.44 2.27 9.01
CA ILE A 122 -13.97 3.64 9.08
C ILE A 122 -15.14 3.82 8.10
N ILE A 123 -15.07 3.23 6.91
CA ILE A 123 -16.19 3.26 5.95
C ILE A 123 -17.42 2.57 6.55
N THR A 124 -17.25 1.37 7.07
CA THR A 124 -18.33 0.59 7.69
C THR A 124 -18.97 1.37 8.85
N GLU A 125 -18.17 1.90 9.77
CA GLU A 125 -18.68 2.64 10.93
C GLU A 125 -19.40 3.95 10.52
N CYS A 126 -18.92 4.65 9.49
CA CYS A 126 -19.58 5.83 8.95
C CYS A 126 -20.96 5.50 8.35
N VAL A 127 -21.05 4.44 7.55
CA VAL A 127 -22.32 4.01 6.95
C VAL A 127 -23.30 3.53 8.01
N GLU A 128 -22.84 2.82 9.04
CA GLU A 128 -23.69 2.43 10.18
C GLU A 128 -24.17 3.66 10.97
N ALA A 129 -23.31 4.65 11.20
CA ALA A 129 -23.70 5.89 11.88
C ALA A 129 -24.73 6.69 11.09
N LEU A 130 -24.69 6.70 9.75
CA LEU A 130 -25.67 7.37 8.91
C LEU A 130 -27.08 6.75 8.99
N LYS A 131 -27.26 5.56 9.54
CA LYS A 131 -28.59 5.00 9.83
C LYS A 131 -29.33 5.77 10.93
N VAL A 132 -28.56 6.45 11.81
CA VAL A 132 -29.09 7.17 12.98
C VAL A 132 -28.91 8.69 12.82
N TYR A 133 -27.80 9.13 12.29
CA TYR A 133 -27.44 10.53 12.12
C TYR A 133 -27.46 10.92 10.64
N SER A 134 -27.74 12.19 10.34
CA SER A 134 -27.73 12.70 8.97
C SER A 134 -26.40 13.36 8.58
N ALA A 135 -25.48 13.52 9.55
CA ALA A 135 -24.15 14.05 9.36
C ALA A 135 -23.15 13.31 10.28
N VAL A 136 -22.00 12.93 9.75
CA VAL A 136 -20.95 12.17 10.44
C VAL A 136 -19.58 12.73 10.05
N ASP A 137 -18.74 12.98 11.03
CA ASP A 137 -17.34 13.35 10.86
C ASP A 137 -16.43 12.22 11.32
N VAL A 138 -15.24 12.12 10.75
CA VAL A 138 -14.18 11.22 11.21
C VAL A 138 -13.09 12.04 11.87
N ALA A 139 -12.79 11.75 13.14
CA ALA A 139 -11.79 12.53 13.85
C ALA A 139 -11.02 11.69 14.87
N ILE A 140 -9.81 12.17 15.22
CA ILE A 140 -8.93 11.57 16.22
C ILE A 140 -8.61 12.59 17.32
N PRO A 141 -8.31 12.17 18.56
CA PRO A 141 -7.84 13.06 19.61
C PRO A 141 -6.59 13.85 19.15
N SER A 142 -6.47 15.11 19.57
CA SER A 142 -5.21 15.85 19.34
C SER A 142 -4.15 15.38 20.33
N SER A 143 -3.01 14.92 19.82
CA SER A 143 -1.82 14.58 20.62
C SER A 143 -1.04 15.83 21.05
N ASP A 144 -1.12 16.91 20.23
CA ASP A 144 -0.38 18.14 20.45
C ASP A 144 -1.20 19.17 21.23
N THR A 145 -0.50 20.07 21.92
CA THR A 145 -1.10 21.28 22.49
C THR A 145 -1.42 22.26 21.36
N ILE A 146 -2.69 22.63 21.23
CA ILE A 146 -3.15 23.62 20.26
C ILE A 146 -3.12 24.98 20.94
N VAL A 147 -2.56 25.96 20.25
CA VAL A 147 -2.52 27.35 20.72
C VAL A 147 -3.33 28.25 19.79
N VAL A 148 -4.07 29.18 20.34
CA VAL A 148 -4.73 30.26 19.58
C VAL A 148 -3.76 31.42 19.49
N ALA A 149 -3.31 31.76 18.28
CA ALA A 149 -2.42 32.88 18.03
C ALA A 149 -3.20 34.17 17.76
N ALA A 150 -2.59 35.29 18.10
CA ALA A 150 -3.07 36.62 17.74
C ALA A 150 -1.90 37.51 17.31
N PRO A 151 -2.12 38.54 16.46
CA PRO A 151 -1.08 39.52 16.12
C PRO A 151 -0.51 40.22 17.37
N GLY A 152 0.80 40.31 17.43
CA GLY A 152 1.55 41.04 18.48
C GLY A 152 2.55 42.04 17.89
N PRO A 153 3.23 42.83 18.72
CA PRO A 153 4.10 43.94 18.25
C PRO A 153 5.31 43.49 17.41
N ARG A 154 5.75 42.25 17.54
CA ARG A 154 6.94 41.69 16.86
C ARG A 154 6.69 40.33 16.23
N GLY A 155 5.43 40.00 15.92
CA GLY A 155 4.99 38.70 15.40
C GLY A 155 3.74 38.22 16.13
N GLU A 156 3.46 36.92 16.06
CA GLU A 156 2.30 36.33 16.73
C GLU A 156 2.59 36.06 18.23
N ILE A 157 1.58 36.24 19.05
CA ILE A 157 1.59 35.88 20.48
C ILE A 157 0.52 34.84 20.75
N VAL A 158 0.74 33.97 21.75
CA VAL A 158 -0.25 33.03 22.21
C VAL A 158 -1.36 33.80 22.95
N ARG A 159 -2.60 33.66 22.50
CA ARG A 159 -3.76 34.28 23.12
C ARG A 159 -4.53 33.32 24.04
N ASP A 160 -4.60 32.06 23.66
CA ASP A 160 -5.32 31.01 24.40
C ASP A 160 -4.71 29.64 24.16
N VAL A 161 -4.94 28.73 25.09
CA VAL A 161 -4.56 27.32 25.01
C VAL A 161 -5.81 26.48 25.37
N PRO A 162 -6.61 26.09 24.36
CA PRO A 162 -7.83 25.33 24.58
C PRO A 162 -7.58 23.98 25.29
N ASP A 163 -8.57 23.52 26.06
CA ASP A 163 -8.51 22.21 26.69
C ASP A 163 -8.39 21.09 25.66
N ARG A 164 -7.23 20.44 25.58
CA ARG A 164 -6.91 19.39 24.61
C ARG A 164 -7.87 18.20 24.70
N SER A 165 -8.43 17.91 25.87
CA SER A 165 -9.36 16.78 26.03
C SER A 165 -10.61 16.89 25.16
N ARG A 166 -10.98 18.12 24.77
CA ARG A 166 -12.14 18.46 23.93
C ARG A 166 -11.76 18.62 22.44
N LEU A 167 -10.47 18.62 22.10
CA LEU A 167 -10.03 18.86 20.74
C LEU A 167 -9.86 17.56 19.97
N ARG A 168 -10.29 17.60 18.73
CA ARG A 168 -10.12 16.51 17.75
C ARG A 168 -9.51 17.06 16.47
N ARG A 169 -8.70 16.24 15.80
CA ARG A 169 -8.22 16.51 14.44
C ARG A 169 -9.19 15.86 13.47
N GLY A 170 -9.91 16.67 12.67
CA GLY A 170 -10.83 16.19 11.63
C GLY A 170 -10.08 15.46 10.51
N GLN A 171 -10.69 14.38 10.07
CA GLN A 171 -10.24 13.58 8.94
C GLN A 171 -11.34 13.48 7.88
N THR A 172 -11.18 12.60 6.92
CA THR A 172 -12.24 12.19 5.99
C THR A 172 -12.27 10.66 5.91
N PRO A 173 -13.43 10.05 5.54
CA PRO A 173 -14.59 10.66 4.92
C PRO A 173 -15.44 11.49 5.88
N GLN A 174 -16.04 12.58 5.37
CA GLN A 174 -17.14 13.29 6.01
C GLN A 174 -18.42 12.83 5.33
N CYS A 175 -19.40 12.39 6.10
CA CYS A 175 -20.52 11.63 5.56
C CYS A 175 -21.85 12.29 5.88
N PHE A 176 -22.77 12.28 4.91
CA PHE A 176 -24.01 13.02 5.00
C PHE A 176 -25.15 12.32 4.27
N ARG A 177 -26.39 12.59 4.71
CA ARG A 177 -27.56 12.50 3.82
C ARG A 177 -27.43 13.56 2.73
N LEU A 178 -27.67 13.20 1.48
CA LEU A 178 -27.53 14.13 0.35
C LEU A 178 -28.37 15.39 0.53
N SER A 179 -29.62 15.26 0.99
CA SER A 179 -30.51 16.41 1.23
C SER A 179 -29.93 17.41 2.23
N VAL A 180 -29.30 16.91 3.32
CA VAL A 180 -28.72 17.74 4.38
C VAL A 180 -27.51 18.53 3.89
N VAL A 181 -26.54 17.86 3.30
CA VAL A 181 -25.32 18.55 2.82
C VAL A 181 -25.64 19.50 1.67
N ARG A 182 -26.59 19.14 0.81
CA ARG A 182 -27.08 20.02 -0.29
C ARG A 182 -27.72 21.29 0.25
N GLU A 183 -28.66 21.19 1.19
CA GLU A 183 -29.28 22.34 1.81
C GLU A 183 -28.25 23.25 2.48
N ALA A 184 -27.27 22.68 3.19
CA ALA A 184 -26.20 23.47 3.79
C ALA A 184 -25.41 24.27 2.76
N TYR A 185 -25.08 23.67 1.61
CA TYR A 185 -24.36 24.33 0.53
C TYR A 185 -25.21 25.34 -0.23
N GLU A 186 -26.52 25.09 -0.42
CA GLU A 186 -27.44 26.05 -1.01
C GLU A 186 -27.53 27.33 -0.16
N ARG A 187 -27.65 27.18 1.18
CA ARG A 187 -27.61 28.29 2.11
C ARG A 187 -26.26 29.02 2.10
N ALA A 188 -25.16 28.24 2.05
CA ALA A 188 -23.82 28.80 2.05
C ALA A 188 -23.57 29.69 0.81
N PHE A 189 -23.93 29.22 -0.39
CA PHE A 189 -23.74 30.00 -1.61
C PHE A 189 -24.76 31.16 -1.76
N ALA A 190 -25.85 31.18 -1.00
CA ALA A 190 -26.74 32.33 -0.89
C ALA A 190 -26.23 33.38 0.10
N ASP A 191 -25.25 33.06 0.95
CA ASP A 191 -24.67 33.98 1.93
C ASP A 191 -23.56 34.85 1.28
N PRO A 192 -23.75 36.20 1.17
CA PRO A 192 -22.74 37.09 0.58
C PRO A 192 -21.42 37.12 1.32
N ASP A 193 -21.39 36.68 2.59
CA ASP A 193 -20.20 36.66 3.43
C ASP A 193 -19.48 35.30 3.44
N PHE A 194 -19.97 34.31 2.68
CA PHE A 194 -19.38 32.97 2.63
C PHE A 194 -17.90 32.99 2.24
N ASP A 195 -17.56 33.73 1.20
CA ASP A 195 -16.18 33.80 0.67
C ASP A 195 -15.21 34.59 1.58
N ARG A 196 -15.74 35.40 2.53
CA ARG A 196 -14.88 36.13 3.49
C ARG A 196 -14.28 35.23 4.56
N GLN A 197 -15.01 34.23 4.99
CA GLN A 197 -14.59 33.25 5.99
C GLN A 197 -15.19 31.87 5.66
N PRO A 198 -14.73 31.21 4.58
CA PRO A 198 -15.24 29.91 4.22
C PRO A 198 -14.88 28.87 5.28
N PRO A 199 -15.79 27.98 5.64
CA PRO A 199 -15.45 26.81 6.45
C PRO A 199 -14.33 25.98 5.82
N THR A 200 -13.52 25.35 6.64
CA THR A 200 -12.34 24.59 6.19
C THR A 200 -12.68 23.23 5.62
N ASP A 201 -13.89 22.72 5.93
CA ASP A 201 -14.39 21.40 5.51
C ASP A 201 -15.93 21.38 5.38
N ASP A 202 -16.47 20.23 4.96
CA ASP A 202 -17.90 20.08 4.68
C ASP A 202 -18.74 20.01 5.97
N CYS A 203 -18.21 19.41 7.04
CA CYS A 203 -18.84 19.43 8.37
C CYS A 203 -18.95 20.86 8.91
N GLY A 204 -17.97 21.70 8.68
CA GLY A 204 -17.99 23.12 9.04
C GLY A 204 -19.08 23.90 8.27
N VAL A 205 -19.37 23.53 7.01
CA VAL A 205 -20.48 24.10 6.26
C VAL A 205 -21.82 23.71 6.90
N VAL A 206 -22.02 22.43 7.20
CA VAL A 206 -23.24 21.94 7.86
C VAL A 206 -23.40 22.60 9.24
N LEU A 207 -22.35 22.65 10.05
CA LEU A 207 -22.40 23.25 11.39
C LEU A 207 -22.79 24.74 11.35
N ARG A 208 -22.32 25.50 10.34
CA ARG A 208 -22.60 26.93 10.21
C ARG A 208 -24.01 27.23 9.71
N TYR A 209 -24.49 26.46 8.72
CA TYR A 209 -25.73 26.76 8.04
C TYR A 209 -26.94 25.92 8.48
N LEU A 210 -26.68 24.82 9.18
CA LEU A 210 -27.66 23.91 9.78
C LEU A 210 -27.28 23.55 11.22
N PRO A 211 -27.21 24.54 12.14
CA PRO A 211 -26.65 24.33 13.49
C PRO A 211 -27.43 23.33 14.33
N ASP A 212 -28.69 23.05 13.98
CA ASP A 212 -29.51 22.06 14.68
C ASP A 212 -29.27 20.62 14.24
N VAL A 213 -28.48 20.40 13.19
CA VAL A 213 -28.11 19.06 12.72
C VAL A 213 -26.92 18.55 13.53
N PRO A 214 -27.10 17.51 14.36
CA PRO A 214 -25.98 16.94 15.10
C PRO A 214 -25.02 16.22 14.15
N ILE A 215 -23.70 16.49 14.31
CA ILE A 215 -22.64 15.80 13.60
C ILE A 215 -22.03 14.75 14.53
N TYR A 216 -22.24 13.47 14.21
CA TYR A 216 -21.68 12.37 14.97
C TYR A 216 -20.21 12.16 14.65
N ILE A 217 -19.37 11.80 15.62
CA ILE A 217 -17.94 11.56 15.42
C ILE A 217 -17.66 10.06 15.43
N VAL A 218 -17.16 9.54 14.30
CA VAL A 218 -16.59 8.20 14.18
C VAL A 218 -15.08 8.29 14.50
N PRO A 219 -14.54 7.37 15.31
CA PRO A 219 -13.11 7.33 15.59
C PRO A 219 -12.28 7.05 14.33
N GLY A 220 -11.42 7.99 13.98
CA GLY A 220 -10.48 7.87 12.87
C GLY A 220 -9.26 6.99 13.17
N SER A 221 -8.18 7.20 12.43
CA SER A 221 -6.91 6.50 12.60
C SER A 221 -5.73 7.46 12.42
N GLU A 222 -4.66 7.28 13.19
CA GLU A 222 -3.40 8.02 12.98
C GLU A 222 -2.80 7.73 11.60
N HIS A 223 -3.08 6.54 11.04
CA HIS A 223 -2.62 6.18 9.69
C HIS A 223 -3.39 6.92 8.60
N ASN A 224 -4.63 7.35 8.83
CA ASN A 224 -5.45 8.09 7.85
C ASN A 224 -4.96 9.54 7.68
N MET A 225 -3.66 9.68 7.47
CA MET A 225 -2.99 10.98 7.32
C MET A 225 -3.28 11.62 5.96
N LYS A 226 -3.23 12.95 5.92
CA LYS A 226 -3.36 13.72 4.68
C LYS A 226 -1.99 13.99 4.09
N VAL A 227 -1.70 13.51 2.89
CA VAL A 227 -0.47 13.81 2.16
C VAL A 227 -0.56 15.26 1.66
N THR A 228 0.19 16.16 2.31
CA THR A 228 0.14 17.61 2.06
C THR A 228 1.50 18.18 1.65
N HIS A 229 2.56 17.70 2.29
CA HIS A 229 3.95 18.15 2.09
C HIS A 229 4.79 17.02 1.45
N PRO A 230 5.95 17.35 0.86
CA PRO A 230 6.84 16.32 0.30
C PRO A 230 7.24 15.24 1.31
N VAL A 231 7.45 15.60 2.57
CA VAL A 231 7.79 14.64 3.63
C VAL A 231 6.68 13.62 3.88
N ASP A 232 5.42 14.02 3.69
CA ASP A 232 4.26 13.13 3.90
C ASP A 232 4.24 11.97 2.90
N VAL A 233 4.82 12.16 1.70
CA VAL A 233 4.97 11.10 0.70
C VAL A 233 5.86 9.98 1.22
N PHE A 234 7.00 10.31 1.84
CA PHE A 234 7.90 9.34 2.45
C PHE A 234 7.26 8.64 3.65
N ILE A 235 6.51 9.39 4.48
CA ILE A 235 5.79 8.82 5.63
C ILE A 235 4.70 7.85 5.13
N ALA A 236 3.91 8.25 4.15
CA ALA A 236 2.86 7.41 3.56
C ALA A 236 3.46 6.15 2.93
N ASP A 237 4.55 6.27 2.16
CA ASP A 237 5.27 5.13 1.58
C ASP A 237 5.69 4.14 2.67
N LYS A 238 6.26 4.65 3.77
CA LYS A 238 6.66 3.80 4.90
C LYS A 238 5.48 3.17 5.62
N LEU A 239 4.38 3.89 5.80
CA LEU A 239 3.16 3.35 6.40
C LEU A 239 2.53 2.27 5.52
N PHE A 240 2.51 2.44 4.18
CA PHE A 240 2.09 1.38 3.26
C PHE A 240 2.97 0.14 3.36
N GLN A 241 4.29 0.33 3.43
CA GLN A 241 5.21 -0.79 3.63
C GLN A 241 4.94 -1.52 4.95
N LEU A 242 4.60 -0.80 6.03
CA LEU A 242 4.26 -1.39 7.32
C LEU A 242 2.87 -2.04 7.33
N ALA A 243 1.89 -1.45 6.63
CA ALA A 243 0.54 -2.00 6.52
C ALA A 243 0.50 -3.23 5.57
N ALA A 244 1.31 -3.23 4.51
CA ALA A 244 1.51 -4.38 3.64
C ALA A 244 2.22 -5.55 4.35
N GLY A 245 2.73 -5.33 5.56
CA GLY A 245 3.32 -6.34 6.42
C GLY A 245 2.36 -7.46 6.87
N ALA A 246 1.05 -7.29 6.71
CA ALA A 246 0.12 -8.41 6.80
C ALA A 246 0.15 -9.19 5.48
N ALA A 247 0.77 -10.35 5.50
CA ALA A 247 0.77 -11.26 4.36
C ALA A 247 -0.67 -11.58 3.95
N PRO A 248 -0.99 -11.58 2.63
CA PRO A 248 -2.26 -12.13 2.20
C PRO A 248 -2.35 -13.59 2.66
N HIS A 249 -3.48 -14.00 3.22
CA HIS A 249 -3.70 -15.39 3.59
C HIS A 249 -4.65 -16.04 2.60
N HIS A 250 -4.19 -17.12 1.99
CA HIS A 250 -4.98 -17.90 1.05
C HIS A 250 -5.20 -19.33 1.58
N SER A 251 -6.33 -19.90 1.24
CA SER A 251 -6.61 -21.30 1.58
C SER A 251 -5.74 -22.27 0.76
N ALA A 252 -5.53 -23.48 1.27
CA ALA A 252 -4.85 -24.53 0.52
C ALA A 252 -5.56 -24.85 -0.83
N PHE A 253 -6.85 -24.63 -0.93
CA PHE A 253 -7.59 -24.73 -2.18
C PHE A 253 -7.19 -23.64 -3.18
N ALA A 254 -7.06 -22.39 -2.74
CA ALA A 254 -6.61 -21.28 -3.57
C ALA A 254 -5.17 -21.49 -4.07
N HIS A 255 -4.26 -21.96 -3.21
CA HIS A 255 -2.91 -22.34 -3.61
C HIS A 255 -2.92 -23.42 -4.70
N ARG A 256 -3.68 -24.50 -4.52
CA ARG A 256 -3.77 -25.56 -5.53
C ARG A 256 -4.34 -25.04 -6.85
N GLN A 257 -5.38 -24.23 -6.81
CA GLN A 257 -5.98 -23.66 -8.02
C GLN A 257 -5.01 -22.75 -8.78
N ALA A 258 -4.21 -21.94 -8.07
CA ALA A 258 -3.28 -20.99 -8.68
C ALA A 258 -1.97 -21.64 -9.14
N LEU A 259 -1.49 -22.68 -8.46
CA LEU A 259 -0.17 -23.29 -8.69
C LEU A 259 -0.22 -24.56 -9.56
N GLN A 260 -1.37 -25.23 -9.66
CA GLN A 260 -1.46 -26.47 -10.43
C GLN A 260 -1.10 -26.26 -11.89
N GLY A 261 -0.10 -27.02 -12.37
CA GLY A 261 0.42 -26.93 -13.74
C GLY A 261 1.23 -25.66 -14.05
N ARG A 262 1.53 -24.85 -13.04
CA ARG A 262 2.39 -23.66 -13.17
C ARG A 262 3.85 -24.04 -12.98
N THR A 263 4.75 -23.26 -13.57
CA THR A 263 6.19 -23.44 -13.44
C THR A 263 6.76 -22.46 -12.42
N VAL A 264 7.45 -23.00 -11.41
CA VAL A 264 8.10 -22.26 -10.35
C VAL A 264 9.60 -22.52 -10.39
N VAL A 265 10.41 -21.51 -10.61
CA VAL A 265 11.86 -21.59 -10.55
C VAL A 265 12.34 -21.03 -9.21
N VAL A 266 13.15 -21.80 -8.46
CA VAL A 266 13.64 -21.41 -7.12
C VAL A 266 15.16 -21.41 -7.09
N PHE A 267 15.75 -20.23 -7.09
CA PHE A 267 17.18 -20.05 -6.81
C PHE A 267 17.43 -20.08 -5.30
N GLY A 268 18.40 -20.86 -4.85
CA GLY A 268 18.62 -21.15 -3.43
C GLY A 268 17.74 -22.28 -2.87
N GLY A 269 17.20 -23.14 -3.74
CA GLY A 269 16.22 -24.18 -3.39
C GLY A 269 16.76 -25.42 -2.67
N SER A 270 18.02 -25.41 -2.19
CA SER A 270 18.66 -26.62 -1.62
C SER A 270 18.37 -26.83 -0.13
N TYR A 271 18.16 -25.80 0.65
CA TYR A 271 17.90 -25.89 2.10
C TYR A 271 17.17 -24.63 2.61
N GLY A 272 16.72 -24.68 3.87
CA GLY A 272 16.06 -23.56 4.54
C GLY A 272 14.77 -23.15 3.84
N ILE A 273 14.53 -21.83 3.71
CA ILE A 273 13.29 -21.28 3.15
C ILE A 273 13.06 -21.76 1.71
N GLY A 274 14.12 -21.78 0.89
CA GLY A 274 14.02 -22.20 -0.52
C GLY A 274 13.57 -23.65 -0.68
N ALA A 275 14.08 -24.56 0.12
CA ALA A 275 13.66 -25.98 0.09
C ALA A 275 12.17 -26.13 0.48
N GLU A 276 11.70 -25.40 1.48
CA GLU A 276 10.29 -25.40 1.87
C GLU A 276 9.38 -24.83 0.77
N VAL A 277 9.81 -23.77 0.07
CA VAL A 277 9.08 -23.24 -1.10
C VAL A 277 8.97 -24.30 -2.20
N VAL A 278 10.06 -25.00 -2.49
CA VAL A 278 10.09 -26.09 -3.48
C VAL A 278 9.09 -27.19 -3.10
N GLU A 279 9.14 -27.63 -1.84
CA GLU A 279 8.26 -28.69 -1.36
C GLU A 279 6.78 -28.26 -1.39
N LEU A 280 6.46 -27.08 -0.88
CA LEU A 280 5.09 -26.60 -0.81
C LEU A 280 4.50 -26.34 -2.18
N ALA A 281 5.23 -25.68 -3.08
CA ALA A 281 4.75 -25.41 -4.45
C ALA A 281 4.47 -26.74 -5.19
N GLY A 282 5.39 -27.72 -5.03
CA GLY A 282 5.18 -29.07 -5.60
C GLY A 282 3.96 -29.78 -5.04
N ARG A 283 3.69 -29.70 -3.73
CA ARG A 283 2.47 -30.26 -3.08
C ARG A 283 1.19 -29.65 -3.62
N HIS A 284 1.22 -28.38 -4.07
CA HIS A 284 0.10 -27.72 -4.70
C HIS A 284 0.02 -27.93 -6.22
N GLY A 285 0.87 -28.81 -6.78
CA GLY A 285 0.79 -29.26 -8.18
C GLY A 285 1.58 -28.40 -9.16
N ALA A 286 2.50 -27.55 -8.68
CA ALA A 286 3.41 -26.82 -9.55
C ALA A 286 4.55 -27.74 -10.06
N GLN A 287 5.08 -27.43 -11.25
CA GLN A 287 6.33 -27.94 -11.76
C GLN A 287 7.47 -27.07 -11.22
N VAL A 288 8.30 -27.62 -10.32
CA VAL A 288 9.29 -26.83 -9.57
C VAL A 288 10.69 -27.16 -10.01
N PHE A 289 11.49 -26.13 -10.32
CA PHE A 289 12.87 -26.23 -10.74
C PHE A 289 13.78 -25.57 -9.69
N PRO A 290 14.38 -26.36 -8.76
CA PRO A 290 15.28 -25.84 -7.77
C PRO A 290 16.71 -25.72 -8.31
N PHE A 291 17.31 -24.54 -8.15
CA PHE A 291 18.71 -24.29 -8.51
C PHE A 291 19.50 -23.77 -7.32
N SER A 292 20.71 -24.24 -7.17
CA SER A 292 21.67 -23.73 -6.18
C SER A 292 23.08 -24.20 -6.45
N ARG A 293 24.05 -23.53 -5.81
CA ARG A 293 25.46 -23.91 -5.88
C ARG A 293 25.71 -25.36 -5.39
N SER A 294 24.99 -25.79 -4.35
CA SER A 294 25.18 -27.11 -3.76
C SER A 294 24.39 -28.23 -4.46
N LEU A 295 23.28 -27.91 -5.10
CA LEU A 295 22.41 -28.92 -5.71
C LEU A 295 22.86 -29.29 -7.14
N ASN A 296 23.16 -28.27 -7.95
CA ASN A 296 23.43 -28.41 -9.38
C ASN A 296 24.44 -27.39 -9.92
N GLY A 297 25.27 -26.79 -9.04
CA GLY A 297 26.35 -25.90 -9.41
C GLY A 297 25.96 -24.51 -9.89
N VAL A 298 24.66 -24.19 -9.92
CA VAL A 298 24.18 -22.89 -10.40
C VAL A 298 24.55 -21.79 -9.39
N ARG A 299 25.30 -20.80 -9.85
CA ARG A 299 25.73 -19.62 -9.11
C ARG A 299 24.93 -18.41 -9.58
N VAL A 300 24.23 -17.73 -8.67
CA VAL A 300 23.38 -16.59 -9.02
C VAL A 300 24.18 -15.35 -9.43
N GLU A 301 25.42 -15.23 -9.01
CA GLU A 301 26.36 -14.20 -9.44
C GLU A 301 26.88 -14.38 -10.87
N ASP A 302 26.67 -15.54 -11.49
CA ASP A 302 26.99 -15.83 -12.89
C ASP A 302 25.73 -15.64 -13.74
N PRO A 303 25.65 -14.59 -14.60
CA PRO A 303 24.48 -14.32 -15.42
C PRO A 303 24.21 -15.42 -16.46
N GLN A 304 25.26 -16.11 -16.96
CA GLN A 304 25.06 -17.20 -17.92
C GLN A 304 24.42 -18.42 -17.23
N ALA A 305 24.93 -18.82 -16.06
CA ALA A 305 24.36 -19.93 -15.30
C ALA A 305 22.89 -19.67 -14.90
N VAL A 306 22.52 -18.42 -14.60
CA VAL A 306 21.13 -18.03 -14.32
C VAL A 306 20.27 -18.14 -15.59
N GLY A 307 20.75 -17.65 -16.74
CA GLY A 307 20.06 -17.76 -18.02
C GLY A 307 19.81 -19.21 -18.40
N ASP A 308 20.84 -20.05 -18.39
CA ASP A 308 20.76 -21.49 -18.73
C ASP A 308 19.76 -22.23 -17.82
N ALA A 309 19.70 -21.87 -16.52
CA ALA A 309 18.75 -22.44 -15.59
C ALA A 309 17.28 -22.10 -15.92
N LEU A 310 17.00 -20.86 -16.30
CA LEU A 310 15.67 -20.42 -16.71
C LEU A 310 15.29 -21.03 -18.07
N ASP A 311 16.20 -21.06 -19.03
CA ASP A 311 15.99 -21.67 -20.33
C ASP A 311 15.70 -23.17 -20.23
N LEU A 312 16.36 -23.88 -19.31
CA LEU A 312 16.09 -25.28 -19.03
C LEU A 312 14.62 -25.46 -18.55
N ALA A 313 14.20 -24.68 -17.56
CA ALA A 313 12.85 -24.76 -17.04
C ALA A 313 11.79 -24.41 -18.10
N ALA A 314 12.05 -23.35 -18.88
CA ALA A 314 11.17 -22.93 -19.96
C ALA A 314 11.08 -23.98 -21.09
N LYS A 315 12.20 -24.62 -21.43
CA LYS A 315 12.24 -25.68 -22.45
C LYS A 315 11.44 -26.92 -22.03
N GLU A 316 11.48 -27.29 -20.76
CA GLU A 316 10.76 -28.47 -20.25
C GLU A 316 9.25 -28.24 -20.10
N THR A 317 8.82 -27.02 -19.78
CA THR A 317 7.41 -26.74 -19.42
C THR A 317 6.70 -25.83 -20.41
N GLY A 318 7.43 -25.16 -21.30
CA GLY A 318 6.90 -24.17 -22.23
C GLY A 318 6.58 -22.81 -21.60
N ARG A 319 6.82 -22.63 -20.30
CA ARG A 319 6.47 -21.40 -19.56
C ARG A 319 7.22 -21.24 -18.24
N ILE A 320 7.32 -20.02 -17.73
CA ILE A 320 7.70 -19.74 -16.34
C ILE A 320 6.69 -18.77 -15.75
N ASP A 321 6.02 -19.16 -14.67
CA ASP A 321 5.00 -18.33 -14.02
C ASP A 321 5.56 -17.58 -12.80
N TYR A 322 6.46 -18.23 -12.06
CA TYR A 322 6.99 -17.71 -10.81
C TYR A 322 8.49 -17.93 -10.73
N VAL A 323 9.22 -16.91 -10.32
CA VAL A 323 10.65 -16.98 -10.02
C VAL A 323 10.88 -16.52 -8.58
N VAL A 324 11.52 -17.36 -7.79
CA VAL A 324 11.81 -17.11 -6.36
C VAL A 324 13.31 -17.13 -6.15
N ASN A 325 13.85 -16.08 -5.52
CA ASN A 325 15.27 -16.03 -5.17
C ASN A 325 15.50 -15.99 -3.67
N THR A 326 15.79 -17.13 -3.08
CA THR A 326 16.19 -17.28 -1.67
C THR A 326 17.70 -17.37 -1.49
N ALA A 327 18.49 -17.34 -2.57
CA ALA A 327 19.95 -17.40 -2.48
C ALA A 327 20.49 -16.18 -1.72
N GLY A 328 21.42 -16.43 -0.82
CA GLY A 328 22.05 -15.39 -0.03
C GLY A 328 23.22 -15.92 0.79
N VAL A 329 24.10 -15.02 1.19
CA VAL A 329 25.22 -15.29 2.10
C VAL A 329 25.22 -14.26 3.23
N LEU A 330 25.66 -14.67 4.41
CA LEU A 330 25.80 -13.80 5.58
C LEU A 330 27.17 -14.04 6.21
N HIS A 331 28.03 -13.05 6.10
CA HIS A 331 29.33 -13.01 6.77
C HIS A 331 29.28 -12.03 7.94
N MET A 332 29.76 -12.48 9.10
CA MET A 332 29.89 -11.68 10.32
C MET A 332 31.31 -11.14 10.44
N GLY A 333 31.46 -9.92 10.94
CA GLY A 333 32.71 -9.24 11.19
C GLY A 333 32.66 -7.77 10.83
N ASP A 334 33.66 -7.03 11.28
CA ASP A 334 33.81 -5.59 10.97
C ASP A 334 34.29 -5.41 9.52
N LEU A 335 33.74 -4.39 8.85
CA LEU A 335 34.08 -4.11 7.46
C LEU A 335 35.57 -3.86 7.23
N GLY A 336 36.24 -3.22 8.21
CA GLY A 336 37.69 -2.95 8.13
C GLY A 336 38.57 -4.21 8.14
N GLU A 337 38.02 -5.34 8.57
CA GLU A 337 38.71 -6.64 8.62
C GLU A 337 38.28 -7.60 7.48
N ALA A 338 37.26 -7.20 6.72
CA ALA A 338 36.75 -8.02 5.63
C ALA A 338 37.73 -8.07 4.46
N ASN A 339 38.07 -9.29 4.01
CA ASN A 339 38.89 -9.44 2.82
C ASN A 339 38.07 -9.23 1.54
N ASP A 340 38.77 -8.97 0.41
CA ASP A 340 38.14 -8.72 -0.89
C ASP A 340 37.22 -9.85 -1.35
N ALA A 341 37.56 -11.11 -1.04
CA ALA A 341 36.72 -12.25 -1.43
C ALA A 341 35.39 -12.26 -0.70
N THR A 342 35.38 -11.93 0.60
CA THR A 342 34.12 -11.77 1.38
C THR A 342 33.26 -10.63 0.84
N VAL A 343 33.88 -9.51 0.50
CA VAL A 343 33.16 -8.36 -0.12
C VAL A 343 32.56 -8.77 -1.46
N ALA A 344 33.38 -9.36 -2.34
CA ALA A 344 32.96 -9.80 -3.67
C ALA A 344 31.85 -10.86 -3.61
N GLU A 345 31.95 -11.87 -2.73
CA GLU A 345 30.93 -12.90 -2.57
C GLU A 345 29.63 -12.29 -2.04
N THR A 346 29.69 -11.40 -1.04
CA THR A 346 28.48 -10.79 -0.47
C THR A 346 27.75 -9.94 -1.50
N VAL A 347 28.46 -9.08 -2.22
CA VAL A 347 27.88 -8.23 -3.26
C VAL A 347 27.40 -9.09 -4.43
N GLY A 348 28.20 -10.05 -4.86
CA GLY A 348 27.90 -10.98 -5.95
C GLY A 348 26.60 -11.74 -5.70
N VAL A 349 26.50 -12.43 -4.58
CA VAL A 349 25.34 -13.29 -4.29
C VAL A 349 24.12 -12.45 -3.87
N ASN A 350 24.29 -11.49 -2.96
CA ASN A 350 23.14 -10.80 -2.35
C ASN A 350 22.57 -9.64 -3.19
N TYR A 351 23.34 -9.09 -4.14
CA TYR A 351 22.88 -7.99 -4.98
C TYR A 351 22.96 -8.29 -6.48
N LEU A 352 24.10 -8.67 -7.02
CA LEU A 352 24.22 -9.01 -8.45
C LEU A 352 23.37 -10.24 -8.81
N GLY A 353 23.28 -11.23 -7.92
CA GLY A 353 22.39 -12.38 -8.09
C GLY A 353 20.93 -11.99 -8.34
N PRO A 354 20.27 -11.24 -7.47
CA PRO A 354 18.94 -10.69 -7.72
C PRO A 354 18.82 -9.92 -9.04
N VAL A 355 19.82 -9.11 -9.40
CA VAL A 355 19.84 -8.36 -10.68
C VAL A 355 19.91 -9.30 -11.87
N ASN A 356 20.78 -10.31 -11.85
CA ASN A 356 20.93 -11.29 -12.92
C ASN A 356 19.64 -12.09 -13.12
N ILE A 357 19.05 -12.57 -12.01
CA ILE A 357 17.77 -13.30 -12.03
C ILE A 357 16.65 -12.42 -12.60
N ALA A 358 16.52 -11.18 -12.13
CA ALA A 358 15.49 -10.27 -12.62
C ALA A 358 15.60 -10.04 -14.14
N ARG A 359 16.81 -9.75 -14.63
CA ARG A 359 17.08 -9.53 -16.06
C ARG A 359 16.76 -10.75 -16.92
N ALA A 360 17.19 -11.93 -16.48
CA ALA A 360 16.98 -13.16 -17.22
C ALA A 360 15.54 -13.68 -17.14
N ALA A 361 14.83 -13.44 -16.02
CA ALA A 361 13.46 -13.88 -15.83
C ALA A 361 12.42 -13.01 -16.56
N LEU A 362 12.69 -11.72 -16.81
CA LEU A 362 11.72 -10.77 -17.35
C LEU A 362 11.07 -11.23 -18.66
N PRO A 363 11.80 -11.72 -19.69
CA PRO A 363 11.18 -12.19 -20.94
C PRO A 363 10.11 -13.27 -20.69
N HIS A 364 10.42 -14.25 -19.85
CA HIS A 364 9.52 -15.35 -19.51
C HIS A 364 8.30 -14.89 -18.67
N LEU A 365 8.54 -14.00 -17.68
CA LEU A 365 7.48 -13.48 -16.82
C LEU A 365 6.52 -12.55 -17.56
N ARG A 366 6.96 -11.84 -18.61
CA ARG A 366 6.08 -11.06 -19.49
C ARG A 366 5.02 -11.92 -20.17
N GLU A 367 5.41 -13.08 -20.69
CA GLU A 367 4.51 -13.99 -21.40
C GLU A 367 3.40 -14.52 -20.49
N THR A 368 3.70 -14.72 -19.20
CA THR A 368 2.78 -15.30 -18.24
C THR A 368 2.11 -14.28 -17.32
N ARG A 369 2.50 -12.99 -17.39
CA ARG A 369 2.19 -11.96 -16.38
C ARG A 369 2.53 -12.46 -14.98
N GLY A 370 3.72 -13.03 -14.87
CA GLY A 370 4.18 -13.79 -13.73
C GLY A 370 4.62 -12.94 -12.56
N HIS A 371 5.40 -13.57 -11.65
CA HIS A 371 5.79 -12.93 -10.40
C HIS A 371 7.25 -13.26 -10.04
N LEU A 372 8.04 -12.23 -9.73
CA LEU A 372 9.38 -12.35 -9.16
C LEU A 372 9.33 -12.09 -7.65
N LEU A 373 9.76 -13.05 -6.83
CA LEU A 373 9.82 -12.93 -5.38
C LEU A 373 11.26 -12.91 -4.90
N LEU A 374 11.64 -11.83 -4.24
CA LEU A 374 12.95 -11.61 -3.64
C LEU A 374 12.89 -11.70 -2.11
N TYR A 375 14.05 -11.75 -1.44
CA TYR A 375 14.14 -11.82 0.02
C TYR A 375 15.10 -10.79 0.56
N THR A 376 14.61 -10.01 1.53
CA THR A 376 15.40 -9.09 2.33
C THR A 376 15.63 -9.64 3.75
N SER A 377 15.85 -8.79 4.70
CA SER A 377 16.05 -9.09 6.12
C SER A 377 15.65 -7.87 6.94
N SER A 378 15.25 -8.05 8.19
CA SER A 378 14.94 -6.95 9.11
C SER A 378 16.07 -5.92 9.26
N SER A 379 17.29 -6.25 8.81
CA SER A 379 18.42 -5.31 8.77
C SER A 379 18.37 -4.31 7.61
N TYR A 380 17.39 -4.41 6.69
CA TYR A 380 17.25 -3.45 5.59
C TYR A 380 16.80 -2.06 6.05
N THR A 381 16.07 -1.99 7.16
CA THR A 381 15.54 -0.71 7.69
C THR A 381 16.61 0.12 8.39
N ARG A 382 17.64 -0.54 8.93
CA ARG A 382 18.77 0.08 9.59
C ARG A 382 19.98 -0.86 9.51
N GLY A 383 21.12 -0.35 9.04
CA GLY A 383 22.39 -1.07 9.04
C GLY A 383 22.79 -1.49 10.45
N ARG A 384 23.45 -2.63 10.59
CA ARG A 384 23.87 -3.19 11.87
C ARG A 384 25.37 -3.40 11.87
N ALA A 385 26.01 -3.07 12.98
CA ALA A 385 27.42 -3.36 13.20
C ALA A 385 27.68 -4.87 13.12
N GLY A 386 28.86 -5.27 12.64
CA GLY A 386 29.27 -6.66 12.51
C GLY A 386 28.72 -7.40 11.29
N TYR A 387 27.84 -6.81 10.48
CA TYR A 387 27.39 -7.33 9.17
C TYR A 387 26.87 -6.24 8.23
N SER A 388 27.65 -5.17 8.11
CA SER A 388 27.32 -4.00 7.29
C SER A 388 27.07 -4.33 5.81
N LEU A 389 27.92 -5.21 5.21
CA LEU A 389 27.77 -5.66 3.83
C LEU A 389 26.43 -6.39 3.59
N TYR A 390 26.04 -7.26 4.52
CA TYR A 390 24.76 -7.95 4.44
C TYR A 390 23.58 -6.96 4.53
N SER A 391 23.59 -6.09 5.56
CA SER A 391 22.53 -5.11 5.76
C SER A 391 22.33 -4.20 4.56
N SER A 392 23.42 -3.66 4.01
CA SER A 392 23.39 -2.78 2.84
C SER A 392 22.90 -3.50 1.58
N SER A 393 23.35 -4.73 1.35
CA SER A 393 22.88 -5.53 0.21
C SER A 393 21.38 -5.84 0.32
N LYS A 394 20.87 -6.12 1.51
CA LYS A 394 19.44 -6.38 1.73
C LYS A 394 18.57 -5.11 1.61
N ALA A 395 19.10 -3.94 1.95
CA ALA A 395 18.46 -2.66 1.66
C ALA A 395 18.40 -2.38 0.15
N ALA A 396 19.47 -2.69 -0.57
CA ALA A 396 19.52 -2.55 -2.03
C ALA A 396 18.48 -3.45 -2.73
N VAL A 397 18.24 -4.68 -2.24
CA VAL A 397 17.20 -5.58 -2.78
C VAL A 397 15.80 -4.98 -2.62
N VAL A 398 15.50 -4.32 -1.50
CA VAL A 398 14.21 -3.65 -1.31
C VAL A 398 14.01 -2.54 -2.33
N ASN A 399 15.02 -1.68 -2.52
CA ASN A 399 14.95 -0.60 -3.50
C ASN A 399 14.82 -1.15 -4.94
N LEU A 400 15.58 -2.21 -5.26
CA LEU A 400 15.45 -2.91 -6.54
C LEU A 400 14.05 -3.46 -6.76
N THR A 401 13.44 -4.09 -5.76
CA THR A 401 12.07 -4.62 -5.82
C THR A 401 11.06 -3.55 -6.21
N GLN A 402 11.15 -2.38 -5.56
CA GLN A 402 10.24 -1.26 -5.79
C GLN A 402 10.42 -0.68 -7.20
N ALA A 403 11.66 -0.48 -7.64
CA ALA A 403 11.97 0.02 -8.97
C ALA A 403 11.44 -0.93 -10.07
N LEU A 404 11.71 -2.25 -9.93
CA LEU A 404 11.25 -3.24 -10.90
C LEU A 404 9.72 -3.37 -10.93
N ALA A 405 9.04 -3.24 -9.80
CA ALA A 405 7.58 -3.23 -9.75
C ALA A 405 6.99 -2.08 -10.57
N ASP A 406 7.63 -0.91 -10.52
CA ASP A 406 7.23 0.25 -11.32
C ASP A 406 7.57 0.09 -12.80
N GLU A 407 8.78 -0.38 -13.12
CA GLU A 407 9.25 -0.59 -14.49
C GLU A 407 8.42 -1.63 -15.24
N TRP A 408 7.98 -2.69 -14.56
CA TRP A 408 7.29 -3.84 -15.17
C TRP A 408 5.77 -3.80 -15.02
N ALA A 409 5.23 -2.71 -14.48
CA ALA A 409 3.79 -2.55 -14.27
C ALA A 409 2.97 -2.67 -15.57
N GLU A 410 3.46 -2.13 -16.68
CA GLU A 410 2.79 -2.20 -17.99
C GLU A 410 2.81 -3.62 -18.58
N ASP A 411 3.83 -4.40 -18.25
CA ASP A 411 3.95 -5.81 -18.63
C ASP A 411 3.03 -6.72 -17.79
N GLY A 412 2.45 -6.20 -16.71
CA GLY A 412 1.64 -6.96 -15.75
C GLY A 412 2.46 -7.93 -14.89
N VAL A 413 3.80 -7.78 -14.87
CA VAL A 413 4.70 -8.59 -14.06
C VAL A 413 4.78 -8.02 -12.64
N ARG A 414 4.59 -8.88 -11.64
CA ARG A 414 4.65 -8.48 -10.22
C ARG A 414 6.03 -8.75 -9.64
N VAL A 415 6.47 -7.88 -8.76
CA VAL A 415 7.74 -8.01 -8.04
C VAL A 415 7.53 -7.66 -6.59
N ASN A 416 7.79 -8.60 -5.68
CA ASN A 416 7.69 -8.37 -4.25
C ASN A 416 8.91 -8.89 -3.50
N CYS A 417 9.04 -8.50 -2.24
CA CYS A 417 10.13 -8.91 -1.37
C CYS A 417 9.59 -9.42 -0.03
N VAL A 418 10.01 -10.59 0.40
CA VAL A 418 9.70 -11.13 1.72
C VAL A 418 10.79 -10.69 2.71
N ASN A 419 10.37 -10.18 3.88
CA ASN A 419 11.23 -9.82 4.99
C ASN A 419 10.98 -10.76 6.17
N PRO A 420 11.66 -11.91 6.22
CA PRO A 420 11.51 -12.82 7.34
C PRO A 420 12.22 -12.27 8.59
N GLU A 421 11.56 -12.39 9.72
CA GLU A 421 12.20 -12.24 11.02
C GLU A 421 13.25 -13.35 11.22
N ARG A 422 13.81 -13.50 12.43
CA ARG A 422 14.78 -14.55 12.73
C ARG A 422 14.21 -15.92 12.36
N THR A 423 14.77 -16.56 11.37
CA THR A 423 14.30 -17.86 10.85
C THR A 423 15.32 -18.95 11.09
N SER A 424 14.87 -20.11 11.58
CA SER A 424 15.72 -21.28 11.85
C SER A 424 16.25 -21.89 10.55
N THR A 425 17.41 -21.40 10.09
CA THR A 425 18.06 -21.85 8.86
C THR A 425 19.52 -22.18 9.12
N PRO A 426 20.16 -23.05 8.31
CA PRO A 426 21.59 -23.32 8.42
C PRO A 426 22.48 -22.07 8.30
N MET A 427 22.05 -21.07 7.52
CA MET A 427 22.74 -19.79 7.43
C MET A 427 22.75 -19.06 8.77
N ARG A 428 21.60 -19.03 9.46
CA ARG A 428 21.47 -18.36 10.75
C ARG A 428 22.26 -19.06 11.85
N VAL A 429 22.17 -20.39 11.92
CA VAL A 429 22.94 -21.18 12.88
C VAL A 429 24.44 -20.95 12.71
N ARG A 430 24.93 -20.88 11.47
CA ARG A 430 26.36 -20.57 11.21
C ARG A 430 26.75 -19.16 11.66
N ALA A 431 25.87 -18.18 11.57
CA ALA A 431 26.19 -16.78 11.89
C ALA A 431 26.03 -16.47 13.39
N PHE A 432 25.04 -17.05 14.06
CA PHE A 432 24.64 -16.68 15.42
C PHE A 432 24.68 -17.84 16.44
N GLY A 433 25.01 -19.07 15.99
CA GLY A 433 24.89 -20.25 16.83
C GLY A 433 23.47 -20.77 16.99
N GLU A 434 23.26 -21.69 17.92
CA GLU A 434 21.93 -22.19 18.25
C GLU A 434 21.17 -21.21 19.14
N GLU A 435 19.91 -20.95 18.78
CA GLU A 435 19.00 -20.05 19.49
C GLU A 435 17.73 -20.83 19.91
N PRO A 436 17.01 -20.41 20.97
CA PRO A 436 15.80 -21.10 21.40
C PRO A 436 14.74 -21.14 20.30
N ALA A 437 14.20 -22.33 20.01
CA ALA A 437 13.29 -22.55 18.87
C ALA A 437 12.04 -21.64 18.89
N HIS A 438 11.50 -21.31 20.07
CA HIS A 438 10.33 -20.43 20.22
C HIS A 438 10.59 -18.95 19.85
N THR A 439 11.85 -18.57 19.67
CA THR A 439 12.24 -17.20 19.25
C THR A 439 12.47 -17.10 17.75
N LEU A 440 12.32 -18.19 17.03
CA LEU A 440 12.62 -18.29 15.61
C LEU A 440 11.38 -18.69 14.80
N LEU A 441 11.24 -18.09 13.64
CA LEU A 441 10.32 -18.60 12.61
C LEU A 441 10.78 -19.95 12.08
N SER A 442 9.86 -20.84 11.75
CA SER A 442 10.18 -22.00 10.94
C SER A 442 10.39 -21.56 9.48
N PRO A 443 11.31 -22.20 8.72
CA PRO A 443 11.43 -21.95 7.27
C PRO A 443 10.10 -22.19 6.53
N ARG A 444 9.29 -23.12 7.02
CA ARG A 444 7.98 -23.45 6.47
C ARG A 444 6.99 -22.31 6.59
N ALA A 445 6.89 -21.62 7.74
CA ALA A 445 6.01 -20.47 7.90
C ALA A 445 6.36 -19.34 6.90
N VAL A 446 7.66 -19.12 6.68
CA VAL A 446 8.12 -18.17 5.68
C VAL A 446 7.75 -18.61 4.25
N ALA A 447 7.85 -19.88 3.96
CA ALA A 447 7.50 -20.44 2.65
C ALA A 447 5.97 -20.38 2.39
N GLU A 448 5.14 -20.64 3.39
CA GLU A 448 3.67 -20.50 3.30
C GLU A 448 3.30 -19.05 2.93
N THR A 449 3.83 -18.07 3.65
CA THR A 449 3.67 -16.65 3.30
C THR A 449 4.19 -16.35 1.88
N SER A 450 5.31 -16.94 1.49
CA SER A 450 5.86 -16.74 0.14
C SER A 450 4.92 -17.23 -0.96
N LEU A 451 4.24 -18.37 -0.75
CA LEU A 451 3.22 -18.85 -1.68
C LEU A 451 2.00 -17.92 -1.71
N ASP A 452 1.55 -17.43 -0.56
CA ASP A 452 0.48 -16.44 -0.48
C ASP A 452 0.80 -15.18 -1.30
N VAL A 453 2.04 -14.68 -1.18
CA VAL A 453 2.50 -13.52 -1.95
C VAL A 453 2.55 -13.84 -3.46
N LEU A 454 3.09 -15.00 -3.85
CA LEU A 454 3.22 -15.39 -5.26
C LEU A 454 1.87 -15.41 -6.00
N ILE A 455 0.80 -15.87 -5.34
CA ILE A 455 -0.53 -15.96 -5.95
C ILE A 455 -1.39 -14.70 -5.79
N SER A 456 -0.91 -13.71 -5.02
CA SER A 456 -1.61 -12.44 -4.82
C SER A 456 -1.39 -11.45 -5.98
N ASP A 457 -2.21 -10.40 -6.03
CA ASP A 457 -2.10 -9.33 -7.02
C ASP A 457 -1.23 -8.14 -6.57
N ILE A 458 -0.60 -8.24 -5.38
CA ILE A 458 0.25 -7.17 -4.87
C ILE A 458 1.56 -7.09 -5.65
N THR A 459 2.13 -5.87 -5.76
CA THR A 459 3.44 -5.62 -6.37
C THR A 459 4.13 -4.42 -5.71
N GLY A 460 5.47 -4.45 -5.64
CA GLY A 460 6.29 -3.38 -5.02
C GLY A 460 6.33 -3.44 -3.48
N HIS A 461 5.80 -4.50 -2.87
CA HIS A 461 5.67 -4.62 -1.42
C HIS A 461 6.84 -5.36 -0.77
N VAL A 462 7.12 -4.99 0.49
CA VAL A 462 7.97 -5.76 1.41
C VAL A 462 7.06 -6.39 2.46
N ILE A 463 6.95 -7.71 2.41
CA ILE A 463 6.05 -8.49 3.26
C ILE A 463 6.82 -8.99 4.49
N ASP A 464 6.46 -8.49 5.66
CA ASP A 464 7.02 -8.94 6.93
C ASP A 464 6.45 -10.31 7.33
N VAL A 465 7.31 -11.24 7.70
CA VAL A 465 6.93 -12.50 8.35
C VAL A 465 7.50 -12.47 9.76
N ARG A 466 6.62 -12.43 10.74
CA ARG A 466 6.98 -12.30 12.16
C ARG A 466 6.56 -13.52 12.97
N VAL A 467 7.23 -13.73 14.10
CA VAL A 467 6.76 -14.68 15.10
C VAL A 467 5.49 -14.08 15.70
N ASP A 468 4.40 -14.85 15.71
CA ASP A 468 3.17 -14.43 16.39
C ASP A 468 3.51 -14.15 17.86
N ALA A 469 3.30 -12.92 18.29
CA ALA A 469 3.33 -12.57 19.70
C ALA A 469 2.04 -13.14 20.31
N GLY A 470 2.15 -14.35 20.92
CA GLY A 470 1.07 -15.01 21.63
C GLY A 470 0.49 -14.18 22.78
#